data_7515063d0db28e7e7f9be2a87c917655
#
_entry.id   7515063d0db28e7e7f9be2a87c917655
#
_cell.length_a   1.000
_cell.length_b   1.000
_cell.length_c   1.000
_cell.angle_alpha   90.00
_cell.angle_beta   90.00
_cell.angle_gamma   90.00
#
_symmetry.space_group_name_H-M   'P 1'
#
loop_
_entity.id
_entity.type
_entity.pdbx_description
1 polymer ?
#
loop_
_entity_poly.entity_id
_entity_poly.type
_entity_poly.pdbx_seq_one_letter_code
_entity_poly.pdbx_strand_id
1 'polypeptide(L)'
;MPTAKQPSINILVIGSGGREHAIVHYLAASPLSNNIYVAPGNGGTAIEPKTTNIALDGEDCEAVVAFAQENDIELVVVGPEAPLVAGVADAVREAGILAFGPGRVGAQLEGSKAFAKDFMVRHDIPTAGYRTFTADQSQQAYKALEEIGIPVDTKANGLAAGKGVTVAMDSETARA
;
A
#
# COMPACT_ATOMS: atom_id res chain seq x y z
N MET A 1 39.34 15.84 16.33
CA MET A 1 38.04 16.09 17.01
C MET A 1 37.20 14.86 16.88
N PRO A 2 36.63 14.25 17.94
CA PRO A 2 35.72 13.15 17.78
C PRO A 2 34.49 13.69 17.07
N THR A 3 34.19 13.14 15.87
CA THR A 3 32.93 13.39 15.18
C THR A 3 31.80 12.90 16.08
N ALA A 4 30.92 13.79 16.50
CA ALA A 4 29.71 13.41 17.24
C ALA A 4 29.01 12.33 16.44
N LYS A 5 28.79 11.14 17.05
CA LYS A 5 28.06 10.05 16.44
C LYS A 5 26.65 10.58 16.15
N GLN A 6 26.23 10.60 14.89
CA GLN A 6 24.87 10.98 14.56
C GLN A 6 23.90 10.03 15.29
N PRO A 7 22.82 10.55 15.87
CA PRO A 7 21.85 9.70 16.54
C PRO A 7 21.27 8.71 15.52
N SER A 8 21.32 7.43 15.86
CA SER A 8 20.69 6.37 15.08
C SER A 8 19.28 6.11 15.61
N ILE A 9 18.34 5.78 14.73
CA ILE A 9 16.93 5.62 15.02
C ILE A 9 16.48 4.15 14.93
N ASN A 10 15.43 3.80 15.68
CA ASN A 10 14.72 2.56 15.53
C ASN A 10 13.63 2.71 14.46
N ILE A 11 13.49 1.69 13.60
CA ILE A 11 12.61 1.73 12.44
C ILE A 11 11.69 0.52 12.47
N LEU A 12 10.41 0.72 12.15
CA LEU A 12 9.46 -0.35 11.86
C LEU A 12 9.14 -0.31 10.36
N VAL A 13 9.32 -1.43 9.67
CA VAL A 13 8.92 -1.63 8.27
C VAL A 13 7.71 -2.56 8.24
N ILE A 14 6.61 -2.10 7.65
CA ILE A 14 5.39 -2.90 7.48
C ILE A 14 5.40 -3.53 6.09
N GLY A 15 5.21 -4.84 6.05
CA GLY A 15 5.12 -5.66 4.84
C GLY A 15 6.00 -6.90 4.85
N SER A 16 5.89 -7.72 3.81
CA SER A 16 6.57 -9.03 3.71
C SER A 16 7.10 -9.34 2.31
N GLY A 17 6.97 -8.43 1.37
CA GLY A 17 7.35 -8.63 -0.02
C GLY A 17 8.82 -8.36 -0.32
N GLY A 18 9.22 -8.56 -1.58
CA GLY A 18 10.57 -8.24 -2.05
C GLY A 18 10.89 -6.75 -2.03
N ARG A 19 9.87 -5.90 -2.17
CA ARG A 19 10.01 -4.43 -2.02
C ARG A 19 10.43 -4.07 -0.59
N GLU A 20 9.73 -4.61 0.40
CA GLU A 20 10.05 -4.37 1.81
C GLU A 20 11.41 -4.95 2.17
N HIS A 21 11.77 -6.13 1.66
CA HIS A 21 13.12 -6.67 1.85
C HIS A 21 14.20 -5.74 1.27
N ALA A 22 14.02 -5.22 0.05
CA ALA A 22 14.97 -4.26 -0.53
C ALA A 22 15.10 -2.98 0.32
N ILE A 23 13.99 -2.45 0.85
CA ILE A 23 14.00 -1.30 1.76
C ILE A 23 14.80 -1.64 3.01
N VAL A 24 14.54 -2.78 3.66
CA VAL A 24 15.23 -3.24 4.87
C VAL A 24 16.72 -3.41 4.63
N HIS A 25 17.13 -3.99 3.50
CA HIS A 25 18.53 -4.16 3.12
C HIS A 25 19.30 -2.82 3.11
N TYR A 26 18.74 -1.80 2.46
CA TYR A 26 19.37 -0.48 2.43
C TYR A 26 19.31 0.26 3.77
N LEU A 27 18.23 0.10 4.54
CA LEU A 27 18.15 0.64 5.90
C LEU A 27 19.20 -0.01 6.81
N ALA A 28 19.39 -1.33 6.73
CA ALA A 28 20.38 -2.06 7.53
C ALA A 28 21.82 -1.59 7.26
N ALA A 29 22.12 -1.22 6.01
CA ALA A 29 23.43 -0.66 5.64
C ALA A 29 23.64 0.79 6.13
N SER A 30 22.57 1.50 6.51
CA SER A 30 22.65 2.89 6.95
C SER A 30 23.29 3.00 8.35
N PRO A 31 24.22 3.95 8.58
CA PRO A 31 24.72 4.25 9.92
C PRO A 31 23.69 4.95 10.82
N LEU A 32 22.59 5.45 10.23
CA LEU A 32 21.49 6.10 10.95
C LEU A 32 20.46 5.11 11.49
N SER A 33 20.51 3.85 11.07
CA SER A 33 19.61 2.81 11.57
C SER A 33 20.22 2.09 12.77
N ASN A 34 19.47 2.00 13.86
CA ASN A 34 19.78 1.21 15.05
C ASN A 34 19.14 -0.17 14.94
N ASN A 35 17.93 -0.35 15.42
CA ASN A 35 17.15 -1.58 15.26
C ASN A 35 16.10 -1.41 14.16
N ILE A 36 15.88 -2.46 13.37
CA ILE A 36 14.87 -2.51 12.31
C ILE A 36 13.93 -3.67 12.64
N TYR A 37 12.67 -3.36 12.90
CA TYR A 37 11.61 -4.34 13.06
C TYR A 37 10.85 -4.46 11.75
N VAL A 38 10.43 -5.68 11.38
CA VAL A 38 9.68 -5.91 10.13
C VAL A 38 8.43 -6.72 10.41
N ALA A 39 7.28 -6.21 10.04
CA ALA A 39 5.97 -6.78 10.34
C ALA A 39 5.20 -7.16 9.06
N PRO A 40 4.95 -8.44 8.79
CA PRO A 40 5.49 -9.62 9.45
C PRO A 40 6.90 -9.99 8.97
N GLY A 41 7.42 -9.37 7.91
CA GLY A 41 8.68 -9.71 7.27
C GLY A 41 8.65 -11.02 6.48
N ASN A 42 9.83 -11.51 6.08
CA ASN A 42 10.01 -12.75 5.35
C ASN A 42 11.37 -13.39 5.67
N GLY A 43 11.69 -14.52 5.04
CA GLY A 43 12.97 -15.20 5.24
C GLY A 43 14.20 -14.39 4.87
N GLY A 44 14.09 -13.47 3.89
CA GLY A 44 15.16 -12.55 3.51
C GLY A 44 15.39 -11.47 4.56
N THR A 45 14.31 -10.84 5.04
CA THR A 45 14.42 -9.81 6.09
C THR A 45 14.95 -10.36 7.41
N ALA A 46 14.68 -11.66 7.71
CA ALA A 46 15.14 -12.31 8.92
C ALA A 46 16.67 -12.47 9.04
N ILE A 47 17.39 -12.39 7.92
CA ILE A 47 18.86 -12.55 7.88
C ILE A 47 19.60 -11.23 7.68
N GLU A 48 18.88 -10.12 7.48
CA GLU A 48 19.50 -8.81 7.34
C GLU A 48 20.07 -8.31 8.69
N PRO A 49 21.21 -7.62 8.67
CA PRO A 49 21.79 -7.04 9.88
C PRO A 49 20.83 -6.08 10.59
N LYS A 50 20.88 -6.01 11.91
CA LYS A 50 20.06 -5.12 12.77
C LYS A 50 18.55 -5.40 12.69
N THR A 51 18.10 -6.47 12.02
CA THR A 51 16.70 -6.70 11.69
C THR A 51 16.07 -7.81 12.53
N THR A 52 14.83 -7.60 12.93
CA THR A 52 14.02 -8.59 13.64
C THR A 52 12.62 -8.64 13.03
N ASN A 53 12.19 -9.79 12.53
CA ASN A 53 10.81 -10.00 12.10
C ASN A 53 9.91 -10.16 13.33
N ILE A 54 8.73 -9.53 13.29
CA ILE A 54 7.76 -9.55 14.39
C ILE A 54 6.38 -9.96 13.88
N ALA A 55 5.66 -10.70 14.72
CA ALA A 55 4.27 -11.08 14.45
C ALA A 55 3.33 -9.92 14.86
N LEU A 56 3.14 -8.97 13.94
CA LEU A 56 2.26 -7.82 14.13
C LEU A 56 1.38 -7.69 12.90
N ASP A 57 0.07 -7.47 13.10
CA ASP A 57 -0.84 -7.12 12.01
C ASP A 57 -0.58 -5.68 11.57
N GLY A 58 -0.04 -5.53 10.37
CA GLY A 58 0.30 -4.22 9.82
C GLY A 58 -0.91 -3.37 9.41
N GLU A 59 -2.13 -3.91 9.42
CA GLU A 59 -3.37 -3.16 9.15
C GLU A 59 -4.08 -2.70 10.42
N ASP A 60 -3.70 -3.24 11.58
CA ASP A 60 -4.20 -2.80 12.89
C ASP A 60 -3.46 -1.53 13.34
N CYS A 61 -4.11 -0.38 13.15
CA CYS A 61 -3.53 0.93 13.47
C CYS A 61 -3.16 1.05 14.95
N GLU A 62 -3.98 0.52 15.87
CA GLU A 62 -3.76 0.61 17.30
C GLU A 62 -2.57 -0.24 17.73
N ALA A 63 -2.51 -1.48 17.22
CA ALA A 63 -1.40 -2.39 17.50
C ALA A 63 -0.06 -1.86 16.95
N VAL A 64 -0.07 -1.25 15.76
CA VAL A 64 1.13 -0.64 15.16
C VAL A 64 1.62 0.54 16.00
N VAL A 65 0.72 1.42 16.42
CA VAL A 65 1.08 2.58 17.26
C VAL A 65 1.59 2.14 18.63
N ALA A 66 0.92 1.17 19.28
CA ALA A 66 1.34 0.64 20.56
C ALA A 66 2.75 0.02 20.48
N PHE A 67 2.99 -0.84 19.49
CA PHE A 67 4.31 -1.42 19.27
C PHE A 67 5.39 -0.35 19.04
N ALA A 68 5.07 0.66 18.23
CA ALA A 68 6.01 1.72 17.93
C ALA A 68 6.39 2.54 19.18
N GLN A 69 5.44 2.83 20.07
CA GLN A 69 5.69 3.51 21.33
C GLN A 69 6.47 2.65 22.32
N GLU A 70 6.14 1.37 22.46
CA GLU A 70 6.80 0.43 23.38
C GLU A 70 8.25 0.13 23.00
N ASN A 71 8.62 0.25 21.72
CA ASN A 71 9.95 -0.05 21.20
C ASN A 71 10.75 1.18 20.75
N ASP A 72 10.34 2.37 21.17
CA ASP A 72 10.99 3.64 20.82
C ASP A 72 11.22 3.77 19.30
N ILE A 73 10.21 3.42 18.49
CA ILE A 73 10.26 3.58 17.03
C ILE A 73 10.11 5.05 16.66
N GLU A 74 11.04 5.57 15.89
CA GLU A 74 11.06 6.95 15.46
C GLU A 74 10.59 7.10 14.00
N LEU A 75 10.63 6.01 13.22
CA LEU A 75 10.17 5.99 11.83
C LEU A 75 9.42 4.68 11.52
N VAL A 76 8.22 4.82 10.99
CA VAL A 76 7.47 3.69 10.42
C VAL A 76 7.47 3.83 8.90
N VAL A 77 7.90 2.78 8.19
CA VAL A 77 7.87 2.68 6.73
C VAL A 77 6.78 1.70 6.33
N VAL A 78 5.76 2.19 5.64
CA VAL A 78 4.62 1.36 5.22
C VAL A 78 4.82 0.98 3.76
N GLY A 79 5.12 -0.30 3.51
CA GLY A 79 5.40 -0.82 2.18
C GLY A 79 4.15 -1.10 1.34
N PRO A 80 3.20 -1.95 1.81
CA PRO A 80 2.03 -2.33 1.03
C PRO A 80 0.90 -1.31 1.12
N GLU A 81 -0.01 -1.37 0.15
CA GLU A 81 -1.14 -0.46 0.02
C GLU A 81 -2.25 -0.69 1.06
N ALA A 82 -2.48 -1.92 1.49
CA ALA A 82 -3.57 -2.25 2.42
C ALA A 82 -3.45 -1.52 3.77
N PRO A 83 -2.32 -1.53 4.47
CA PRO A 83 -2.12 -0.72 5.68
C PRO A 83 -2.27 0.79 5.46
N LEU A 84 -1.89 1.30 4.28
CA LEU A 84 -2.06 2.72 3.93
C LEU A 84 -3.54 3.08 3.79
N VAL A 85 -4.32 2.22 3.12
CA VAL A 85 -5.78 2.38 2.98
C VAL A 85 -6.47 2.22 4.34
N ALA A 86 -5.98 1.34 5.21
CA ALA A 86 -6.45 1.21 6.60
C ALA A 86 -6.20 2.49 7.42
N GLY A 87 -5.16 3.28 7.08
CA GLY A 87 -4.85 4.57 7.70
C GLY A 87 -3.69 4.52 8.69
N VAL A 88 -2.88 3.47 8.64
CA VAL A 88 -1.74 3.29 9.57
C VAL A 88 -0.78 4.48 9.56
N ALA A 89 -0.47 5.04 8.36
CA ALA A 89 0.42 6.19 8.28
C ALA A 89 -0.15 7.45 8.96
N ASP A 90 -1.47 7.62 8.96
CA ASP A 90 -2.12 8.74 9.66
C ASP A 90 -2.09 8.52 11.18
N ALA A 91 -2.46 7.32 11.65
CA ALA A 91 -2.44 6.98 13.08
C ALA A 91 -1.03 7.12 13.69
N VAL A 92 0.01 6.68 12.96
CA VAL A 92 1.40 6.83 13.38
C VAL A 92 1.80 8.31 13.52
N ARG A 93 1.40 9.16 12.55
CA ARG A 93 1.67 10.61 12.61
C ARG A 93 0.91 11.29 13.72
N GLU A 94 -0.34 10.92 13.96
CA GLU A 94 -1.16 11.42 15.07
C GLU A 94 -0.54 11.08 16.43
N ALA A 95 0.15 9.94 16.53
CA ALA A 95 0.94 9.54 17.70
C ALA A 95 2.30 10.27 17.83
N GLY A 96 2.63 11.19 16.91
CA GLY A 96 3.87 11.96 16.92
C GLY A 96 5.09 11.25 16.38
N ILE A 97 4.92 10.10 15.71
CA ILE A 97 5.98 9.28 15.12
C ILE A 97 6.07 9.58 13.62
N LEU A 98 7.28 9.58 13.05
CA LEU A 98 7.47 9.77 11.62
C LEU A 98 6.92 8.58 10.83
N ALA A 99 6.20 8.84 9.74
CA ALA A 99 5.70 7.81 8.85
C ALA A 99 6.07 8.10 7.38
N PHE A 100 6.66 7.12 6.72
CA PHE A 100 6.88 7.11 5.28
C PHE A 100 5.75 6.33 4.59
N GLY A 101 4.96 7.02 3.80
CA GLY A 101 3.79 6.53 3.07
C GLY A 101 2.71 7.60 2.98
N PRO A 102 1.81 7.56 2.00
CA PRO A 102 0.68 8.47 1.93
C PRO A 102 -0.30 8.23 3.09
N GLY A 103 -1.06 9.24 3.47
CA GLY A 103 -2.21 9.08 4.35
C GLY A 103 -3.36 8.35 3.64
N ARG A 104 -4.40 7.97 4.39
CA ARG A 104 -5.57 7.21 3.91
C ARG A 104 -6.20 7.81 2.66
N VAL A 105 -6.34 9.14 2.61
CA VAL A 105 -6.94 9.83 1.45
C VAL A 105 -6.07 9.67 0.21
N GLY A 106 -4.76 9.86 0.31
CA GLY A 106 -3.84 9.66 -0.80
C GLY A 106 -3.76 8.20 -1.25
N ALA A 107 -3.82 7.26 -0.31
CA ALA A 107 -3.81 5.83 -0.57
C ALA A 107 -5.04 5.34 -1.38
N GLN A 108 -6.15 6.11 -1.40
CA GLN A 108 -7.31 5.80 -2.25
C GLN A 108 -6.99 5.78 -3.75
N LEU A 109 -5.94 6.48 -4.20
CA LEU A 109 -5.49 6.42 -5.60
C LEU A 109 -5.05 5.00 -6.03
N GLU A 110 -4.59 4.19 -5.08
CA GLU A 110 -4.27 2.78 -5.30
C GLU A 110 -5.41 1.87 -4.82
N GLY A 111 -6.04 2.23 -3.71
CA GLY A 111 -7.07 1.42 -3.06
C GLY A 111 -8.42 1.36 -3.80
N SER A 112 -8.73 2.34 -4.64
CA SER A 112 -9.98 2.42 -5.39
C SER A 112 -9.76 2.86 -6.83
N LYS A 113 -10.01 1.95 -7.77
CA LYS A 113 -9.90 2.24 -9.20
C LYS A 113 -10.89 3.33 -9.65
N ALA A 114 -12.11 3.31 -9.10
CA ALA A 114 -13.11 4.33 -9.36
C ALA A 114 -12.62 5.71 -8.89
N PHE A 115 -12.15 5.80 -7.64
CA PHE A 115 -11.61 7.05 -7.10
C PHE A 115 -10.43 7.57 -7.94
N ALA A 116 -9.49 6.70 -8.32
CA ALA A 116 -8.34 7.07 -9.13
C ALA A 116 -8.76 7.62 -10.49
N LYS A 117 -9.74 6.97 -11.16
CA LYS A 117 -10.26 7.40 -12.44
C LYS A 117 -10.98 8.75 -12.35
N ASP A 118 -11.84 8.92 -11.36
CA ASP A 118 -12.54 10.19 -11.11
C ASP A 118 -11.56 11.32 -10.78
N PHE A 119 -10.50 11.02 -10.03
CA PHE A 119 -9.42 11.96 -9.73
C PHE A 119 -8.71 12.38 -11.02
N MET A 120 -8.33 11.42 -11.87
CA MET A 120 -7.64 11.71 -13.13
C MET A 120 -8.49 12.62 -14.05
N VAL A 121 -9.79 12.33 -14.16
CA VAL A 121 -10.71 13.17 -14.97
C VAL A 121 -10.83 14.59 -14.40
N ARG A 122 -11.00 14.73 -13.08
CA ARG A 122 -11.11 16.05 -12.44
C ARG A 122 -9.87 16.93 -12.59
N HIS A 123 -8.72 16.31 -12.78
CA HIS A 123 -7.43 16.99 -12.86
C HIS A 123 -6.81 16.94 -14.26
N ASP A 124 -7.60 16.61 -15.31
CA ASP A 124 -7.17 16.53 -16.70
C ASP A 124 -5.93 15.62 -16.91
N ILE A 125 -5.79 14.57 -16.08
CA ILE A 125 -4.73 13.58 -16.24
C ILE A 125 -5.14 12.57 -17.31
N PRO A 126 -4.34 12.38 -18.38
CA PRO A 126 -4.67 11.43 -19.45
C PRO A 126 -4.89 10.01 -18.91
N THR A 127 -6.03 9.42 -19.24
CA THR A 127 -6.39 8.06 -18.87
C THR A 127 -7.34 7.45 -19.90
N ALA A 128 -7.39 6.12 -20.00
CA ALA A 128 -8.37 5.43 -20.84
C ALA A 128 -9.79 5.73 -20.36
N GLY A 129 -10.74 5.79 -21.28
CA GLY A 129 -12.16 5.92 -20.96
C GLY A 129 -12.61 4.82 -20.00
N TYR A 130 -13.55 5.14 -19.12
CA TYR A 130 -14.05 4.21 -18.12
C TYR A 130 -15.52 4.47 -17.77
N ARG A 131 -16.16 3.47 -17.23
CA ARG A 131 -17.47 3.58 -16.56
C ARG A 131 -17.43 2.72 -15.31
N THR A 132 -18.08 3.17 -14.24
CA THR A 132 -18.16 2.46 -12.96
C THR A 132 -19.61 2.10 -12.69
N PHE A 133 -19.83 0.86 -12.22
CA PHE A 133 -21.14 0.34 -11.89
C PHE A 133 -21.10 -0.34 -10.52
N THR A 134 -22.20 -0.26 -9.80
CA THR A 134 -22.43 -1.03 -8.57
C THR A 134 -23.12 -2.35 -8.91
N ALA A 135 -23.15 -3.29 -7.97
CA ALA A 135 -23.71 -4.64 -8.20
C ALA A 135 -25.19 -4.64 -8.62
N ASP A 136 -25.96 -3.64 -8.19
CA ASP A 136 -27.36 -3.45 -8.56
C ASP A 136 -27.54 -2.83 -9.96
N GLN A 137 -26.48 -2.38 -10.61
CA GLN A 137 -26.48 -1.74 -11.92
C GLN A 137 -26.03 -2.66 -13.07
N SER A 138 -26.16 -3.98 -12.91
CA SER A 138 -25.70 -4.97 -13.89
C SER A 138 -26.27 -4.76 -15.31
N GLN A 139 -27.55 -4.39 -15.42
CA GLN A 139 -28.15 -4.12 -16.73
C GLN A 139 -27.56 -2.89 -17.43
N GLN A 140 -27.28 -1.82 -16.66
CA GLN A 140 -26.59 -0.64 -17.19
C GLN A 140 -25.17 -0.98 -17.62
N ALA A 141 -24.47 -1.85 -16.85
CA ALA A 141 -23.13 -2.31 -17.21
C ALA A 141 -23.14 -3.08 -18.53
N TYR A 142 -24.08 -4.01 -18.74
CA TYR A 142 -24.20 -4.73 -20.02
C TYR A 142 -24.50 -3.80 -21.20
N LYS A 143 -25.39 -2.81 -21.04
CA LYS A 143 -25.63 -1.81 -22.08
C LYS A 143 -24.37 -0.99 -22.39
N ALA A 144 -23.62 -0.62 -21.37
CA ALA A 144 -22.36 0.10 -21.56
C ALA A 144 -21.32 -0.75 -22.29
N LEU A 145 -21.24 -2.06 -22.04
CA LEU A 145 -20.37 -2.97 -22.80
C LEU A 145 -20.71 -2.99 -24.30
N GLU A 146 -22.01 -2.96 -24.65
CA GLU A 146 -22.47 -2.90 -26.03
C GLU A 146 -22.07 -1.57 -26.72
N GLU A 147 -22.11 -0.45 -25.96
CA GLU A 147 -21.72 0.87 -26.46
C GLU A 147 -20.19 1.05 -26.59
N ILE A 148 -19.41 0.50 -25.64
CA ILE A 148 -17.94 0.60 -25.63
C ILE A 148 -17.34 -0.32 -26.69
N GLY A 149 -17.90 -1.52 -26.86
CA GLY A 149 -17.39 -2.54 -27.75
C GLY A 149 -16.21 -3.34 -27.16
N ILE A 150 -15.63 -4.20 -28.00
CA ILE A 150 -14.54 -5.09 -27.67
C ILE A 150 -13.28 -4.63 -28.44
N PRO A 151 -12.07 -4.71 -27.86
CA PRO A 151 -11.73 -5.26 -26.56
C PRO A 151 -12.03 -4.31 -25.40
N VAL A 152 -12.32 -4.84 -24.21
CA VAL A 152 -12.59 -4.07 -23.00
C VAL A 152 -11.99 -4.73 -21.76
N ASP A 153 -11.51 -3.92 -20.83
CA ASP A 153 -11.09 -4.40 -19.51
C ASP A 153 -12.23 -4.26 -18.50
N THR A 154 -12.61 -5.35 -17.86
CA THR A 154 -13.46 -5.31 -16.68
C THR A 154 -12.60 -5.43 -15.43
N LYS A 155 -12.86 -4.59 -14.41
CA LYS A 155 -12.02 -4.50 -13.21
C LYS A 155 -12.88 -4.45 -11.96
N ALA A 156 -12.59 -5.32 -11.00
CA ALA A 156 -13.13 -5.16 -9.66
C ALA A 156 -12.61 -3.87 -9.03
N ASN A 157 -13.49 -3.11 -8.36
CA ASN A 157 -13.07 -1.97 -7.56
C ASN A 157 -12.48 -2.45 -6.24
N GLY A 158 -11.44 -1.77 -5.72
CA GLY A 158 -10.73 -2.14 -4.51
C GLY A 158 -9.45 -2.94 -4.75
N LEU A 159 -8.84 -3.37 -3.64
CA LEU A 159 -7.61 -4.16 -3.63
C LEU A 159 -7.92 -5.62 -4.01
N ALA A 160 -7.39 -6.07 -5.12
CA ALA A 160 -7.62 -7.43 -5.65
C ALA A 160 -6.32 -8.19 -5.93
N ALA A 161 -5.18 -7.74 -5.41
CA ALA A 161 -3.86 -8.37 -5.56
C ALA A 161 -3.54 -8.79 -7.00
N GLY A 162 -3.89 -7.96 -7.99
CA GLY A 162 -3.70 -8.21 -9.41
C GLY A 162 -4.69 -9.21 -10.04
N LYS A 163 -5.63 -9.78 -9.28
CA LYS A 163 -6.57 -10.83 -9.75
C LYS A 163 -7.94 -10.30 -10.16
N GLY A 164 -8.22 -9.02 -9.98
CA GLY A 164 -9.54 -8.42 -10.25
C GLY A 164 -9.63 -7.75 -11.63
N VAL A 165 -8.88 -8.19 -12.64
CA VAL A 165 -8.90 -7.64 -14.00
C VAL A 165 -9.13 -8.76 -15.00
N THR A 166 -10.14 -8.59 -15.87
CA THR A 166 -10.39 -9.46 -17.02
C THR A 166 -10.25 -8.62 -18.29
N VAL A 167 -9.35 -9.02 -19.18
CA VAL A 167 -9.22 -8.45 -20.52
C VAL A 167 -10.11 -9.26 -21.44
N ALA A 168 -11.24 -8.71 -21.82
CA ALA A 168 -12.25 -9.40 -22.62
C ALA A 168 -12.03 -9.06 -24.10
N MET A 169 -11.78 -10.10 -24.89
CA MET A 169 -11.64 -10.03 -26.35
C MET A 169 -12.95 -10.40 -27.07
N ASP A 170 -13.96 -10.84 -26.33
CA ASP A 170 -15.29 -11.17 -26.80
C ASP A 170 -16.36 -10.80 -25.78
N SER A 171 -17.62 -10.74 -26.22
CA SER A 171 -18.74 -10.30 -25.39
C SER A 171 -19.14 -11.30 -24.31
N GLU A 172 -18.84 -12.58 -24.46
CA GLU A 172 -19.13 -13.63 -23.47
C GLU A 172 -18.19 -13.45 -22.27
N THR A 173 -16.88 -13.34 -22.53
CA THR A 173 -15.85 -13.06 -21.50
C THR A 173 -16.09 -11.74 -20.78
N ALA A 174 -16.58 -10.70 -21.49
CA ALA A 174 -16.85 -9.42 -20.88
C ALA A 174 -18.05 -9.43 -19.89
N ARG A 175 -18.96 -10.40 -20.04
CA ARG A 175 -20.19 -10.55 -19.22
C ARG A 175 -20.04 -11.53 -18.06
N ALA A 176 -18.97 -12.34 -18.08
CA ALA A 176 -18.67 -13.31 -17.02
C ALA A 176 -18.10 -12.63 -15.75
#